data_232754cc0f3771e668648c9bbdb4cb5d
#
_entry.id   232754cc0f3771e668648c9bbdb4cb5d
#
_cell.length_a   1.000
_cell.length_b   1.000
_cell.length_c   1.000
_cell.angle_alpha   90.00
_cell.angle_beta   90.00
_cell.angle_gamma   90.00
#
_symmetry.space_group_name_H-M   'P 1'
#
loop_
_entity.id
_entity.type
_entity.pdbx_description
1 polymer ?
#
loop_
_entity_poly.entity_id
_entity_poly.type
_entity_poly.pdbx_seq_one_letter_code
_entity_poly.pdbx_strand_id
1 'polypeptide(L)'
;MVRNTLFTIRQFILTFFFLLLFVPQCFAANVTIVPNQSLTQLQLDAIADGVQRITRYMASSFNLQLQHDVTINVVSDDKAESVIGYAELQNKVGGNARVGEINLVVNPSSSWYYLAFLTAHEMTHQYQMDRYGSTDSMNKNLWFVDGMADYIGARAVHPVDMTRYSSFRSSAISKTMQADFTLEQITSHNDWNTMFLSGKHVYGKADMALIYLNNHFAPELMWTYFDYLYTYDANTALKKVYGLSLSDLDILISHGMT
;
A
#
# COMPACT_ATOMS: atom_id res chain seq x y z
N MET A 1 -7.04 14.78 61.05
CA MET A 1 -6.52 15.09 59.69
C MET A 1 -5.98 13.92 58.91
N VAL A 2 -5.47 12.87 59.50
CA VAL A 2 -4.84 11.68 58.83
C VAL A 2 -5.83 10.72 58.16
N ARG A 3 -7.09 10.66 58.62
CA ARG A 3 -8.09 9.67 58.08
C ARG A 3 -8.61 10.02 56.67
N ASN A 4 -8.67 11.32 56.33
CA ASN A 4 -9.18 11.72 55.00
C ASN A 4 -8.16 11.54 53.88
N THR A 5 -6.87 11.61 54.18
CA THR A 5 -5.80 11.42 53.20
C THR A 5 -5.66 9.99 52.72
N LEU A 6 -5.89 9.00 53.61
CA LEU A 6 -5.85 7.56 53.26
C LEU A 6 -7.03 7.16 52.37
N PHE A 7 -8.19 7.79 52.52
CA PHE A 7 -9.37 7.50 51.69
C PHE A 7 -9.17 7.99 50.24
N THR A 8 -8.58 9.18 50.08
CA THR A 8 -8.30 9.77 48.77
C THR A 8 -7.24 8.99 48.00
N ILE A 9 -6.19 8.51 48.67
CA ILE A 9 -5.14 7.68 48.04
C ILE A 9 -5.71 6.31 47.61
N ARG A 10 -6.58 5.68 48.40
CA ARG A 10 -7.22 4.43 48.02
C ARG A 10 -8.14 4.58 46.81
N GLN A 11 -8.91 5.67 46.71
CA GLN A 11 -9.75 5.92 45.53
C GLN A 11 -8.89 6.19 44.30
N PHE A 12 -7.80 6.92 44.42
CA PHE A 12 -6.90 7.19 43.28
C PHE A 12 -6.23 5.92 42.75
N ILE A 13 -5.79 5.02 43.64
CA ILE A 13 -5.18 3.75 43.26
C ILE A 13 -6.21 2.81 42.61
N LEU A 14 -7.45 2.74 43.14
CA LEU A 14 -8.51 1.93 42.52
C LEU A 14 -8.91 2.47 41.13
N THR A 15 -9.01 3.79 40.96
CA THR A 15 -9.36 4.38 39.67
C THR A 15 -8.22 4.20 38.65
N PHE A 16 -6.99 4.29 39.06
CA PHE A 16 -5.83 4.04 38.22
C PHE A 16 -5.70 2.57 37.81
N PHE A 17 -6.00 1.64 38.71
CA PHE A 17 -6.03 0.20 38.43
C PHE A 17 -7.18 -0.18 37.50
N PHE A 18 -8.36 0.45 37.62
CA PHE A 18 -9.49 0.25 36.71
C PHE A 18 -9.21 0.81 35.32
N LEU A 19 -8.52 1.96 35.19
CA LEU A 19 -8.09 2.52 33.90
C LEU A 19 -7.05 1.62 33.19
N LEU A 20 -6.18 0.93 33.93
CA LEU A 20 -5.22 -0.02 33.37
C LEU A 20 -5.85 -1.35 32.91
N LEU A 21 -7.02 -1.72 33.47
CA LEU A 21 -7.75 -2.94 33.06
C LEU A 21 -8.65 -2.73 31.81
N PHE A 22 -8.88 -1.47 31.41
CA PHE A 22 -9.60 -1.11 30.20
C PHE A 22 -8.68 -0.60 29.06
N VAL A 23 -7.41 -0.98 29.03
CA VAL A 23 -6.67 -0.93 27.77
C VAL A 23 -7.37 -1.95 26.86
N PRO A 24 -8.08 -1.53 25.80
CA PRO A 24 -8.61 -2.49 24.86
C PRO A 24 -7.42 -3.33 24.41
N GLN A 25 -7.47 -4.62 24.65
CA GLN A 25 -6.55 -5.55 24.01
C GLN A 25 -6.86 -5.41 22.52
N CYS A 26 -6.12 -4.54 21.86
CA CYS A 26 -6.08 -4.50 20.42
C CYS A 26 -5.47 -5.85 20.03
N PHE A 27 -6.31 -6.84 19.73
CA PHE A 27 -5.84 -8.08 19.14
C PHE A 27 -5.19 -7.66 17.83
N ALA A 28 -3.88 -7.86 17.73
CA ALA A 28 -3.20 -7.66 16.47
C ALA A 28 -3.82 -8.62 15.47
N ALA A 29 -4.26 -8.12 14.33
CA ALA A 29 -4.80 -8.94 13.27
C ALA A 29 -3.76 -10.00 12.85
N ASN A 30 -4.23 -11.21 12.58
CA ASN A 30 -3.37 -12.31 12.17
C ASN A 30 -3.23 -12.32 10.66
N VAL A 31 -2.03 -12.62 10.17
CA VAL A 31 -1.79 -12.87 8.75
C VAL A 31 -1.45 -14.34 8.57
N THR A 32 -2.25 -15.04 7.79
CA THR A 32 -2.09 -16.47 7.48
C THR A 32 -1.68 -16.64 6.03
N ILE A 33 -0.58 -17.34 5.78
CA ILE A 33 -0.12 -17.69 4.41
C ILE A 33 -0.59 -19.10 4.10
N VAL A 34 -1.37 -19.26 3.02
CA VAL A 34 -1.90 -20.53 2.53
C VAL A 34 -1.25 -20.85 1.18
N PRO A 35 -0.24 -21.73 1.14
CA PRO A 35 0.37 -22.15 -0.10
C PRO A 35 -0.54 -23.16 -0.82
N ASN A 36 -1.15 -22.77 -1.92
CA ASN A 36 -1.96 -23.65 -2.79
C ASN A 36 -1.13 -24.36 -3.87
N GLN A 37 0.19 -24.23 -3.79
CA GLN A 37 1.18 -24.87 -4.66
C GLN A 37 2.46 -25.16 -3.88
N SER A 38 3.34 -25.95 -4.47
CA SER A 38 4.66 -26.20 -3.90
C SER A 38 5.53 -24.95 -4.05
N LEU A 39 5.82 -24.29 -2.95
CA LEU A 39 6.74 -23.16 -2.85
C LEU A 39 8.07 -23.64 -2.27
N THR A 40 9.15 -23.02 -2.69
CA THR A 40 10.44 -23.18 -2.00
C THR A 40 10.39 -22.46 -0.67
N GLN A 41 11.21 -22.89 0.30
CA GLN A 41 11.32 -22.20 1.59
C GLN A 41 11.72 -20.74 1.39
N LEU A 42 12.60 -20.42 0.44
CA LEU A 42 13.01 -19.07 0.11
C LEU A 42 11.83 -18.19 -0.34
N GLN A 43 10.88 -18.75 -1.09
CA GLN A 43 9.68 -18.00 -1.52
C GLN A 43 8.72 -17.78 -0.36
N LEU A 44 8.51 -18.76 0.51
CA LEU A 44 7.73 -18.60 1.73
C LEU A 44 8.32 -17.53 2.67
N ASP A 45 9.66 -17.57 2.85
CA ASP A 45 10.37 -16.60 3.66
C ASP A 45 10.26 -15.18 3.07
N ALA A 46 10.27 -15.05 1.74
CA ALA A 46 10.10 -13.76 1.07
C ALA A 46 8.70 -13.17 1.30
N ILE A 47 7.65 -13.97 1.22
CA ILE A 47 6.27 -13.54 1.49
C ILE A 47 6.14 -13.14 2.97
N ALA A 48 6.63 -13.96 3.89
CA ALA A 48 6.60 -13.68 5.31
C ALA A 48 7.39 -12.40 5.69
N ASP A 49 8.56 -12.18 5.06
CA ASP A 49 9.35 -10.96 5.25
C ASP A 49 8.63 -9.72 4.71
N GLY A 50 7.95 -9.84 3.56
CA GLY A 50 7.09 -8.79 3.01
C GLY A 50 6.01 -8.36 4.01
N VAL A 51 5.28 -9.32 4.57
CA VAL A 51 4.28 -9.07 5.63
C VAL A 51 4.90 -8.36 6.85
N GLN A 52 6.01 -8.89 7.36
CA GLN A 52 6.64 -8.32 8.54
C GLN A 52 7.12 -6.88 8.32
N ARG A 53 7.72 -6.61 7.16
CA ARG A 53 8.26 -5.29 6.82
C ARG A 53 7.16 -4.26 6.65
N ILE A 54 6.11 -4.58 5.91
CA ILE A 54 5.01 -3.64 5.69
C ILE A 54 4.26 -3.36 6.99
N THR A 55 3.98 -4.36 7.81
CA THR A 55 3.32 -4.19 9.11
C THR A 55 4.13 -3.26 10.03
N ARG A 56 5.45 -3.47 10.08
CA ARG A 56 6.35 -2.60 10.85
C ARG A 56 6.39 -1.18 10.29
N TYR A 57 6.45 -1.04 8.97
CA TYR A 57 6.50 0.27 8.31
C TYR A 57 5.21 1.07 8.55
N MET A 58 4.04 0.44 8.39
CA MET A 58 2.75 1.08 8.66
C MET A 58 2.60 1.52 10.11
N ALA A 59 3.00 0.66 11.05
CA ALA A 59 2.96 1.00 12.47
C ALA A 59 3.90 2.14 12.83
N SER A 60 5.16 2.10 12.34
CA SER A 60 6.17 3.09 12.71
C SER A 60 6.04 4.43 11.99
N SER A 61 5.60 4.44 10.74
CA SER A 61 5.53 5.64 9.91
C SER A 61 4.18 6.34 9.97
N PHE A 62 3.09 5.58 10.16
CA PHE A 62 1.73 6.12 10.09
C PHE A 62 0.86 5.79 11.30
N ASN A 63 1.41 5.06 12.28
CA ASN A 63 0.65 4.56 13.45
C ASN A 63 -0.60 3.77 13.04
N LEU A 64 -0.50 2.98 11.96
CA LEU A 64 -1.58 2.16 11.43
C LEU A 64 -1.36 0.69 11.78
N GLN A 65 -2.47 0.02 12.11
CA GLN A 65 -2.52 -1.43 12.35
C GLN A 65 -3.66 -2.03 11.53
N LEU A 66 -3.51 -3.27 11.10
CA LEU A 66 -4.59 -4.01 10.45
C LEU A 66 -5.79 -4.16 11.41
N GLN A 67 -6.98 -3.96 10.86
CA GLN A 67 -8.24 -4.01 11.62
C GLN A 67 -8.90 -5.40 11.57
N HIS A 68 -8.48 -6.27 10.65
CA HIS A 68 -9.02 -7.61 10.47
C HIS A 68 -7.93 -8.60 10.07
N ASP A 69 -8.18 -9.89 10.29
CA ASP A 69 -7.29 -10.96 9.86
C ASP A 69 -7.18 -11.02 8.34
N VAL A 70 -6.00 -11.36 7.84
CA VAL A 70 -5.71 -11.44 6.40
C VAL A 70 -5.23 -12.84 6.04
N THR A 71 -5.82 -13.44 5.02
CA THR A 71 -5.37 -14.69 4.41
C THR A 71 -4.67 -14.42 3.09
N ILE A 72 -3.43 -14.85 2.96
CA ILE A 72 -2.65 -14.77 1.73
C ILE A 72 -2.67 -16.13 1.06
N ASN A 73 -3.47 -16.27 0.00
CA ASN A 73 -3.50 -17.46 -0.86
C ASN A 73 -2.42 -17.35 -1.92
N VAL A 74 -1.55 -18.32 -1.99
CA VAL A 74 -0.51 -18.37 -3.04
C VAL A 74 -0.90 -19.38 -4.08
N VAL A 75 -1.02 -18.95 -5.33
CA VAL A 75 -1.45 -19.76 -6.48
C VAL A 75 -0.38 -19.80 -7.57
N SER A 76 -0.41 -20.83 -8.38
CA SER A 76 0.50 -20.96 -9.53
C SER A 76 0.08 -20.04 -10.70
N ASP A 77 1.02 -19.74 -11.58
CA ASP A 77 0.83 -18.86 -12.74
C ASP A 77 -0.18 -19.42 -13.76
N ASP A 78 -0.37 -20.75 -13.83
CA ASP A 78 -1.42 -21.39 -14.65
C ASP A 78 -2.84 -21.06 -14.19
N LYS A 79 -3.00 -20.55 -12.97
CA LYS A 79 -4.28 -20.09 -12.40
C LYS A 79 -4.40 -18.56 -12.37
N ALA A 80 -3.41 -17.84 -12.88
CA ALA A 80 -3.33 -16.38 -12.82
C ALA A 80 -4.59 -15.69 -13.37
N GLU A 81 -5.09 -16.14 -14.52
CA GLU A 81 -6.27 -15.58 -15.17
C GLU A 81 -7.52 -15.63 -14.29
N SER A 82 -7.74 -16.75 -13.61
CA SER A 82 -8.90 -16.92 -12.75
C SER A 82 -8.81 -16.12 -11.44
N VAL A 83 -7.60 -15.76 -11.01
CA VAL A 83 -7.34 -15.09 -9.74
C VAL A 83 -7.23 -13.58 -9.89
N ILE A 84 -6.51 -13.10 -10.90
CA ILE A 84 -6.25 -11.67 -11.11
C ILE A 84 -7.05 -11.06 -12.27
N GLY A 85 -7.84 -11.86 -12.98
CA GLY A 85 -8.77 -11.38 -14.01
C GLY A 85 -8.13 -10.90 -15.32
N TYR A 86 -6.84 -11.19 -15.56
CA TYR A 86 -6.12 -10.77 -16.76
C TYR A 86 -5.66 -11.96 -17.59
N ALA A 87 -6.30 -12.18 -18.73
CA ALA A 87 -6.01 -13.29 -19.67
C ALA A 87 -4.61 -13.24 -20.30
N GLU A 88 -3.92 -12.10 -20.28
CA GLU A 88 -2.67 -11.89 -21.02
C GLU A 88 -1.39 -11.97 -20.17
N LEU A 89 -1.50 -12.35 -18.92
CA LEU A 89 -0.34 -12.43 -18.02
C LEU A 89 0.46 -13.72 -18.14
N GLN A 90 0.76 -14.16 -19.36
CA GLN A 90 1.68 -15.29 -19.55
C GLN A 90 3.04 -14.96 -18.90
N ASN A 91 3.44 -15.80 -17.92
CA ASN A 91 4.68 -15.69 -17.14
C ASN A 91 4.75 -14.49 -16.18
N LYS A 92 3.63 -13.94 -15.72
CA LYS A 92 3.66 -12.80 -14.79
C LYS A 92 3.38 -13.26 -13.36
N VAL A 93 4.03 -12.57 -12.45
CA VAL A 93 3.75 -12.58 -11.03
C VAL A 93 2.88 -11.39 -10.76
N GLY A 94 1.82 -11.56 -10.02
CA GLY A 94 0.87 -10.48 -9.71
C GLY A 94 0.12 -10.81 -8.43
N GLY A 95 -0.72 -9.89 -8.01
CA GLY A 95 -1.57 -10.04 -6.85
C GLY A 95 -2.95 -9.45 -7.07
N ASN A 96 -3.84 -9.75 -6.16
CA ASN A 96 -5.16 -9.15 -6.04
C ASN A 96 -5.58 -9.17 -4.57
N ALA A 97 -5.99 -8.03 -4.05
CA ALA A 97 -6.44 -7.90 -2.67
C ALA A 97 -7.96 -7.65 -2.58
N ARG A 98 -8.60 -8.33 -1.64
CA ARG A 98 -9.96 -8.08 -1.16
C ARG A 98 -9.90 -7.95 0.35
N VAL A 99 -10.93 -7.42 0.98
CA VAL A 99 -10.95 -7.28 2.44
C VAL A 99 -10.69 -8.63 3.10
N GLY A 100 -9.62 -8.73 3.88
CA GLY A 100 -9.20 -9.96 4.57
C GLY A 100 -8.60 -11.05 3.69
N GLU A 101 -8.43 -10.83 2.38
CA GLU A 101 -7.89 -11.82 1.45
C GLU A 101 -6.93 -11.20 0.45
N ILE A 102 -5.80 -11.88 0.25
CA ILE A 102 -4.83 -11.57 -0.81
C ILE A 102 -4.60 -12.84 -1.63
N ASN A 103 -4.62 -12.72 -2.94
CA ASN A 103 -4.25 -13.78 -3.84
C ASN A 103 -2.94 -13.40 -4.54
N LEU A 104 -1.85 -14.14 -4.30
CA LEU A 104 -0.55 -13.95 -4.93
C LEU A 104 -0.34 -15.02 -6.00
N VAL A 105 -0.04 -14.58 -7.21
CA VAL A 105 0.39 -15.45 -8.29
C VAL A 105 1.92 -15.51 -8.31
N VAL A 106 2.47 -16.70 -8.14
CA VAL A 106 3.92 -16.91 -8.01
C VAL A 106 4.37 -17.94 -9.02
N ASN A 107 5.42 -17.66 -9.77
CA ASN A 107 6.09 -18.62 -10.60
C ASN A 107 7.42 -19.08 -9.97
N PRO A 108 8.00 -20.22 -10.42
CA PRO A 108 9.22 -20.78 -9.85
C PRO A 108 10.44 -19.83 -9.94
N SER A 109 10.46 -18.92 -10.91
CA SER A 109 11.55 -17.96 -11.12
C SER A 109 11.39 -16.65 -10.35
N SER A 110 10.30 -16.47 -9.61
CA SER A 110 10.04 -15.25 -8.83
C SER A 110 11.17 -15.01 -7.82
N SER A 111 11.80 -13.85 -7.92
CA SER A 111 12.89 -13.50 -7.01
C SER A 111 12.35 -13.18 -5.61
N TRP A 112 13.20 -13.39 -4.59
CA TRP A 112 12.87 -13.06 -3.21
C TRP A 112 12.43 -11.59 -3.06
N TYR A 113 13.14 -10.67 -3.69
CA TYR A 113 12.82 -9.25 -3.63
C TYR A 113 11.46 -8.92 -4.20
N TYR A 114 11.15 -9.52 -5.34
CA TYR A 114 9.89 -9.23 -6.01
C TYR A 114 8.71 -9.78 -5.21
N LEU A 115 8.84 -10.96 -4.63
CA LEU A 115 7.79 -11.54 -3.78
C LEU A 115 7.58 -10.73 -2.49
N ALA A 116 8.64 -10.31 -1.83
CA ALA A 116 8.53 -9.46 -0.64
C ALA A 116 7.88 -8.11 -0.98
N PHE A 117 8.27 -7.49 -2.09
CA PHE A 117 7.69 -6.24 -2.58
C PHE A 117 6.21 -6.41 -2.95
N LEU A 118 5.87 -7.41 -3.76
CA LEU A 118 4.49 -7.70 -4.16
C LEU A 118 3.60 -7.96 -2.94
N THR A 119 4.10 -8.75 -1.98
CA THR A 119 3.37 -8.97 -0.72
C THR A 119 3.14 -7.68 0.03
N ALA A 120 4.13 -6.80 0.14
CA ALA A 120 3.99 -5.51 0.79
C ALA A 120 3.04 -4.57 0.04
N HIS A 121 3.01 -4.62 -1.29
CA HIS A 121 2.06 -3.91 -2.15
C HIS A 121 0.62 -4.35 -1.83
N GLU A 122 0.33 -5.65 -1.94
CA GLU A 122 -1.02 -6.17 -1.69
C GLU A 122 -1.47 -5.98 -0.24
N MET A 123 -0.55 -6.10 0.72
CA MET A 123 -0.82 -5.76 2.12
C MET A 123 -1.15 -4.28 2.31
N THR A 124 -0.56 -3.37 1.51
CA THR A 124 -0.93 -1.95 1.55
C THR A 124 -2.39 -1.74 1.18
N HIS A 125 -2.89 -2.50 0.21
CA HIS A 125 -4.33 -2.49 -0.13
C HIS A 125 -5.21 -2.93 1.04
N GLN A 126 -4.77 -3.85 1.92
CA GLN A 126 -5.53 -4.19 3.14
C GLN A 126 -5.68 -2.97 4.06
N TYR A 127 -4.62 -2.19 4.28
CA TYR A 127 -4.70 -0.96 5.07
C TYR A 127 -5.59 0.11 4.41
N GLN A 128 -5.57 0.20 3.08
CA GLN A 128 -6.45 1.10 2.33
C GLN A 128 -7.92 0.67 2.49
N MET A 129 -8.22 -0.62 2.41
CA MET A 129 -9.56 -1.17 2.59
C MET A 129 -10.05 -1.06 4.04
N ASP A 130 -9.18 -1.29 5.02
CA ASP A 130 -9.49 -1.11 6.44
C ASP A 130 -9.99 0.30 6.76
N ARG A 131 -9.42 1.29 6.05
CA ARG A 131 -9.77 2.68 6.29
C ARG A 131 -11.19 3.03 5.85
N TYR A 132 -11.74 2.34 4.86
CA TYR A 132 -13.07 2.63 4.28
C TYR A 132 -14.06 1.48 4.32
N GLY A 133 -13.64 0.29 4.67
CA GLY A 133 -14.50 -0.89 4.74
C GLY A 133 -15.04 -1.36 3.39
N SER A 134 -14.52 -0.85 2.27
CA SER A 134 -14.95 -1.27 0.94
C SER A 134 -13.86 -1.13 -0.12
N THR A 135 -14.00 -1.91 -1.19
CA THR A 135 -13.16 -1.81 -2.39
C THR A 135 -13.55 -0.67 -3.33
N ASP A 136 -14.72 -0.06 -3.14
CA ASP A 136 -15.26 0.95 -4.09
C ASP A 136 -14.44 2.23 -4.12
N SER A 137 -13.85 2.63 -2.99
CA SER A 137 -12.95 3.79 -2.91
C SER A 137 -11.64 3.56 -3.67
N MET A 138 -11.20 2.31 -3.79
CA MET A 138 -9.97 1.94 -4.49
C MET A 138 -10.08 2.13 -6.00
N ASN A 139 -11.30 2.10 -6.55
CA ASN A 139 -11.54 2.26 -7.99
C ASN A 139 -11.63 3.73 -8.45
N LYS A 140 -11.59 4.70 -7.52
CA LYS A 140 -11.81 6.11 -7.86
C LYS A 140 -10.58 6.86 -8.35
N ASN A 141 -9.40 6.38 -8.05
CA ASN A 141 -8.15 7.04 -8.45
C ASN A 141 -6.99 6.05 -8.47
N LEU A 142 -6.94 5.21 -9.51
CA LEU A 142 -6.01 4.08 -9.57
C LEU A 142 -4.55 4.51 -9.57
N TRP A 143 -4.17 5.57 -10.27
CA TRP A 143 -2.78 6.01 -10.25
C TRP A 143 -2.28 6.30 -8.82
N PHE A 144 -3.19 6.82 -7.96
CA PHE A 144 -2.81 7.09 -6.59
C PHE A 144 -2.87 5.83 -5.71
N VAL A 145 -3.93 5.03 -5.83
CA VAL A 145 -4.15 3.83 -5.00
C VAL A 145 -3.05 2.80 -5.23
N ASP A 146 -2.80 2.45 -6.50
CA ASP A 146 -1.74 1.51 -6.87
C ASP A 146 -0.33 2.12 -6.69
N GLY A 147 -0.14 3.39 -7.08
CA GLY A 147 1.12 4.09 -6.85
C GLY A 147 1.48 4.21 -5.37
N MET A 148 0.48 4.42 -4.49
CA MET A 148 0.67 4.39 -3.04
C MET A 148 1.10 3.00 -2.55
N ALA A 149 0.50 1.94 -3.08
CA ALA A 149 0.86 0.57 -2.72
C ALA A 149 2.29 0.24 -3.18
N ASP A 150 2.67 0.62 -4.39
CA ASP A 150 4.04 0.47 -4.90
C ASP A 150 5.06 1.29 -4.09
N TYR A 151 4.77 2.57 -3.84
CA TYR A 151 5.66 3.45 -3.07
C TYR A 151 5.88 2.93 -1.65
N ILE A 152 4.81 2.61 -0.94
CA ILE A 152 4.87 2.10 0.44
C ILE A 152 5.56 0.72 0.46
N GLY A 153 5.22 -0.18 -0.47
CA GLY A 153 5.86 -1.48 -0.61
C GLY A 153 7.37 -1.35 -0.83
N ALA A 154 7.78 -0.46 -1.75
CA ALA A 154 9.20 -0.19 -1.99
C ALA A 154 9.91 0.40 -0.75
N ARG A 155 9.28 1.31 -0.03
CA ARG A 155 9.80 1.89 1.20
C ARG A 155 9.94 0.88 2.33
N ALA A 156 9.01 -0.04 2.44
CA ALA A 156 9.02 -1.08 3.46
C ALA A 156 10.10 -2.14 3.20
N VAL A 157 10.21 -2.60 1.94
CA VAL A 157 11.09 -3.71 1.56
C VAL A 157 12.48 -3.24 1.14
N HIS A 158 12.58 -2.07 0.51
CA HIS A 158 13.83 -1.49 0.00
C HIS A 158 14.10 -0.13 0.65
N PRO A 159 14.75 -0.06 1.81
CA PRO A 159 15.10 1.20 2.46
C PRO A 159 15.84 2.17 1.52
N VAL A 160 15.64 3.48 1.72
CA VAL A 160 16.12 4.57 0.81
C VAL A 160 17.62 4.54 0.53
N ASP A 161 18.41 4.11 1.48
CA ASP A 161 19.88 3.99 1.39
C ASP A 161 20.34 2.73 0.63
N MET A 162 19.43 1.86 0.25
CA MET A 162 19.75 0.63 -0.46
C MET A 162 19.59 0.75 -1.96
N THR A 163 20.42 0.05 -2.70
CA THR A 163 20.43 -0.02 -4.17
C THR A 163 19.05 -0.32 -4.77
N ARG A 164 18.23 -1.10 -4.05
CA ARG A 164 16.90 -1.51 -4.52
C ARG A 164 15.92 -0.35 -4.61
N TYR A 165 15.89 0.53 -3.61
CA TYR A 165 15.04 1.72 -3.69
C TYR A 165 15.53 2.68 -4.77
N SER A 166 16.83 2.83 -4.93
CA SER A 166 17.43 3.60 -6.04
C SER A 166 17.02 3.05 -7.40
N SER A 167 16.99 1.71 -7.55
CA SER A 167 16.54 1.06 -8.78
C SER A 167 15.03 1.28 -9.03
N PHE A 168 14.21 1.22 -8.00
CA PHE A 168 12.77 1.55 -8.08
C PHE A 168 12.57 2.99 -8.59
N ARG A 169 13.25 3.98 -7.98
CA ARG A 169 13.21 5.38 -8.41
C ARG A 169 13.67 5.55 -9.87
N SER A 170 14.80 4.98 -10.24
CA SER A 170 15.34 5.07 -11.61
C SER A 170 14.39 4.46 -12.63
N SER A 171 13.72 3.36 -12.28
CA SER A 171 12.69 2.76 -13.12
C SER A 171 11.48 3.68 -13.30
N ALA A 172 10.97 4.27 -12.21
CA ALA A 172 9.87 5.21 -12.25
C ALA A 172 10.20 6.43 -13.14
N ILE A 173 11.38 7.03 -12.97
CA ILE A 173 11.87 8.13 -13.81
C ILE A 173 11.88 7.72 -15.28
N SER A 174 12.55 6.62 -15.63
CA SER A 174 12.68 6.16 -17.02
C SER A 174 11.33 5.91 -17.69
N LYS A 175 10.40 5.29 -16.97
CA LYS A 175 9.05 4.99 -17.44
C LYS A 175 8.20 6.25 -17.59
N THR A 176 8.33 7.21 -16.67
CA THR A 176 7.63 8.50 -16.75
C THR A 176 8.08 9.31 -17.96
N MET A 177 9.38 9.32 -18.27
CA MET A 177 9.91 9.98 -19.46
C MET A 177 9.37 9.41 -20.77
N GLN A 178 8.93 8.16 -20.78
CA GLN A 178 8.36 7.47 -21.93
C GLN A 178 6.82 7.57 -21.97
N ALA A 179 6.19 8.10 -20.91
CA ALA A 179 4.75 8.19 -20.81
C ALA A 179 4.23 9.36 -21.68
N ASP A 180 3.36 9.04 -22.62
CA ASP A 180 2.67 9.96 -23.54
C ASP A 180 1.22 10.24 -23.09
N PHE A 181 0.93 10.09 -21.83
CA PHE A 181 -0.39 10.27 -21.21
C PHE A 181 -0.28 11.03 -19.88
N THR A 182 -1.41 11.58 -19.41
CA THR A 182 -1.50 12.33 -18.15
C THR A 182 -1.99 11.47 -16.98
N LEU A 183 -1.79 11.95 -15.74
CA LEU A 183 -2.37 11.30 -14.55
C LEU A 183 -3.90 11.28 -14.60
N GLU A 184 -4.52 12.32 -15.17
CA GLU A 184 -5.98 12.38 -15.34
C GLU A 184 -6.49 11.24 -16.21
N GLN A 185 -5.77 10.87 -17.28
CA GLN A 185 -6.12 9.79 -18.19
C GLN A 185 -5.95 8.38 -17.59
N ILE A 186 -5.36 8.24 -16.42
CA ILE A 186 -5.20 6.97 -15.71
C ILE A 186 -5.87 6.98 -14.33
N THR A 187 -6.85 7.85 -14.14
CA THR A 187 -7.57 7.99 -12.88
C THR A 187 -8.64 6.91 -12.72
N SER A 188 -9.39 6.60 -13.78
CA SER A 188 -10.44 5.59 -13.73
C SER A 188 -9.91 4.17 -13.91
N HIS A 189 -10.63 3.19 -13.35
CA HIS A 189 -10.29 1.77 -13.51
C HIS A 189 -10.24 1.33 -14.99
N ASN A 190 -11.20 1.77 -15.81
CA ASN A 190 -11.24 1.41 -17.21
C ASN A 190 -10.08 2.00 -18.01
N ASP A 191 -9.76 3.28 -17.78
CA ASP A 191 -8.66 3.94 -18.49
C ASP A 191 -7.31 3.37 -18.09
N TRP A 192 -7.11 3.15 -16.78
CA TRP A 192 -5.91 2.47 -16.26
C TRP A 192 -5.68 1.13 -16.93
N ASN A 193 -6.70 0.26 -16.90
CA ASN A 193 -6.60 -1.07 -17.49
C ASN A 193 -6.38 -1.02 -19.01
N THR A 194 -7.09 -0.15 -19.72
CA THR A 194 -6.93 0.02 -21.15
C THR A 194 -5.49 0.42 -21.49
N MET A 195 -4.93 1.38 -20.77
CA MET A 195 -3.55 1.81 -20.97
C MET A 195 -2.54 0.74 -20.56
N PHE A 196 -2.74 0.08 -19.42
CA PHE A 196 -1.89 -0.99 -18.97
C PHE A 196 -1.83 -2.15 -20.00
N LEU A 197 -2.98 -2.60 -20.47
CA LEU A 197 -3.08 -3.68 -21.47
C LEU A 197 -2.50 -3.28 -22.83
N SER A 198 -2.51 -1.99 -23.17
CA SER A 198 -1.83 -1.48 -24.37
C SER A 198 -0.31 -1.35 -24.23
N GLY A 199 0.27 -1.79 -23.11
CA GLY A 199 1.70 -1.76 -22.84
C GLY A 199 2.23 -0.41 -22.34
N LYS A 200 1.36 0.54 -21.96
CA LYS A 200 1.76 1.81 -21.39
C LYS A 200 2.30 1.64 -19.96
N HIS A 201 3.27 2.43 -19.60
CA HIS A 201 3.94 2.36 -18.29
C HIS A 201 3.18 3.11 -17.18
N VAL A 202 1.89 2.76 -16.96
CA VAL A 202 1.01 3.45 -16.00
C VAL A 202 1.59 3.46 -14.58
N TYR A 203 2.10 2.34 -14.11
CA TYR A 203 2.78 2.24 -12.79
C TYR A 203 3.95 3.19 -12.67
N GLY A 204 4.83 3.29 -13.68
CA GLY A 204 5.98 4.18 -13.61
C GLY A 204 5.60 5.63 -13.39
N LYS A 205 4.52 6.10 -14.04
CA LYS A 205 4.02 7.47 -13.86
C LYS A 205 3.38 7.67 -12.49
N ALA A 206 2.61 6.70 -12.02
CA ALA A 206 2.01 6.68 -10.69
C ALA A 206 3.10 6.70 -9.60
N ASP A 207 4.10 5.83 -9.70
CA ASP A 207 5.24 5.77 -8.79
C ASP A 207 5.97 7.12 -8.70
N MET A 208 6.22 7.75 -9.85
CA MET A 208 6.91 9.04 -9.90
C MET A 208 6.10 10.14 -9.21
N ALA A 209 4.76 10.13 -9.38
CA ALA A 209 3.89 11.07 -8.68
C ALA A 209 3.99 10.90 -7.16
N LEU A 210 3.95 9.66 -6.66
CA LEU A 210 4.09 9.38 -5.23
C LEU A 210 5.49 9.72 -4.70
N ILE A 211 6.55 9.41 -5.44
CA ILE A 211 7.92 9.81 -5.10
C ILE A 211 8.02 11.32 -5.00
N TYR A 212 7.47 12.06 -5.97
CA TYR A 212 7.48 13.52 -5.95
C TYR A 212 6.73 14.07 -4.73
N LEU A 213 5.49 13.65 -4.51
CA LEU A 213 4.68 14.11 -3.40
C LEU A 213 5.36 13.86 -2.04
N ASN A 214 5.93 12.68 -1.84
CA ASN A 214 6.59 12.35 -0.58
C ASN A 214 7.99 12.97 -0.39
N ASN A 215 8.62 13.44 -1.46
CA ASN A 215 9.87 14.21 -1.35
C ASN A 215 9.65 15.68 -1.01
N HIS A 216 8.45 16.23 -1.32
CA HIS A 216 8.17 17.65 -1.19
C HIS A 216 7.14 17.98 -0.09
N PHE A 217 6.42 16.99 0.40
CA PHE A 217 5.36 17.15 1.39
C PHE A 217 5.51 16.10 2.51
N ALA A 218 4.83 16.35 3.63
CA ALA A 218 4.81 15.42 4.76
C ALA A 218 4.16 14.08 4.34
N PRO A 219 4.78 12.92 4.65
CA PRO A 219 4.29 11.60 4.23
C PRO A 219 2.86 11.28 4.67
N GLU A 220 2.42 11.83 5.80
CA GLU A 220 1.07 11.65 6.34
C GLU A 220 -0.01 12.21 5.43
N LEU A 221 0.32 13.20 4.59
CA LEU A 221 -0.62 13.78 3.63
C LEU A 221 -1.07 12.78 2.56
N MET A 222 -0.33 11.72 2.35
CA MET A 222 -0.75 10.59 1.50
C MET A 222 -2.09 10.00 1.98
N TRP A 223 -2.19 9.72 3.29
CA TRP A 223 -3.41 9.20 3.89
C TRP A 223 -4.52 10.26 3.94
N THR A 224 -4.17 11.52 4.16
CA THR A 224 -5.12 12.63 4.09
C THR A 224 -5.72 12.76 2.69
N TYR A 225 -4.89 12.66 1.64
CA TYR A 225 -5.38 12.69 0.26
C TYR A 225 -6.27 11.48 -0.05
N PHE A 226 -5.88 10.30 0.41
CA PHE A 226 -6.69 9.10 0.29
C PHE A 226 -8.08 9.29 0.92
N ASP A 227 -8.16 9.91 2.11
CA ASP A 227 -9.43 10.25 2.78
C ASP A 227 -10.28 11.21 1.95
N TYR A 228 -9.65 12.19 1.32
CA TYR A 228 -10.35 13.19 0.52
C TYR A 228 -10.92 12.60 -0.77
N LEU A 229 -10.31 11.56 -1.34
CA LEU A 229 -10.83 10.85 -2.52
C LEU A 229 -12.18 10.19 -2.28
N TYR A 230 -12.54 9.94 -1.02
CA TYR A 230 -13.86 9.43 -0.67
C TYR A 230 -14.97 10.46 -0.93
N THR A 231 -14.66 11.74 -0.74
CA THR A 231 -15.64 12.83 -0.80
C THR A 231 -15.51 13.67 -2.08
N TYR A 232 -14.31 13.79 -2.62
CA TYR A 232 -14.00 14.68 -3.73
C TYR A 232 -13.44 13.90 -4.93
N ASP A 233 -13.54 14.49 -6.13
CA ASP A 233 -12.76 14.02 -7.28
C ASP A 233 -11.26 14.19 -7.05
N ALA A 234 -10.45 13.46 -7.83
CA ALA A 234 -9.00 13.43 -7.67
C ALA A 234 -8.33 14.80 -7.73
N ASN A 235 -8.76 15.67 -8.65
CA ASN A 235 -8.19 17.00 -8.81
C ASN A 235 -8.55 17.94 -7.65
N THR A 236 -9.81 17.90 -7.20
CA THR A 236 -10.27 18.68 -6.05
C THR A 236 -9.59 18.22 -4.77
N ALA A 237 -9.46 16.92 -4.55
CA ALA A 237 -8.75 16.35 -3.41
C ALA A 237 -7.28 16.79 -3.41
N LEU A 238 -6.58 16.69 -4.56
CA LEU A 238 -5.18 17.07 -4.70
C LEU A 238 -4.96 18.56 -4.36
N LYS A 239 -5.83 19.43 -4.87
CA LYS A 239 -5.79 20.87 -4.54
C LYS A 239 -5.98 21.16 -3.07
N LYS A 240 -6.88 20.44 -2.40
CA LYS A 240 -7.16 20.65 -0.98
C LYS A 240 -6.00 20.19 -0.08
N VAL A 241 -5.32 19.12 -0.44
CA VAL A 241 -4.29 18.50 0.40
C VAL A 241 -2.90 19.03 0.09
N TYR A 242 -2.57 19.16 -1.20
CA TYR A 242 -1.21 19.52 -1.64
C TYR A 242 -1.12 20.90 -2.28
N GLY A 243 -2.25 21.57 -2.53
CA GLY A 243 -2.27 22.85 -3.24
C GLY A 243 -1.97 22.73 -4.75
N LEU A 244 -1.95 21.52 -5.30
CA LEU A 244 -1.62 21.22 -6.69
C LEU A 244 -2.86 20.74 -7.45
N SER A 245 -2.95 21.06 -8.74
CA SER A 245 -3.85 20.37 -9.65
C SER A 245 -3.19 19.10 -10.22
N LEU A 246 -3.96 18.20 -10.83
CA LEU A 246 -3.41 17.05 -11.56
C LEU A 246 -2.47 17.50 -12.68
N SER A 247 -2.81 18.58 -13.39
CA SER A 247 -1.96 19.16 -14.43
C SER A 247 -0.67 19.72 -13.87
N ASP A 248 -0.71 20.39 -12.70
CA ASP A 248 0.50 20.89 -12.05
C ASP A 248 1.43 19.73 -11.67
N LEU A 249 0.86 18.67 -11.09
CA LEU A 249 1.62 17.48 -10.71
C LEU A 249 2.22 16.79 -11.95
N ASP A 250 1.47 16.65 -13.04
CA ASP A 250 2.00 16.11 -14.30
C ASP A 250 3.20 16.90 -14.84
N ILE A 251 3.13 18.23 -14.81
CA ILE A 251 4.23 19.10 -15.22
C ILE A 251 5.43 18.88 -14.31
N LEU A 252 5.22 18.88 -13.01
CA LEU A 252 6.29 18.74 -12.01
C LEU A 252 7.01 17.39 -12.12
N ILE A 253 6.29 16.28 -12.30
CA ILE A 253 6.92 14.97 -12.45
C ILE A 253 7.60 14.77 -13.81
N SER A 254 7.14 15.49 -14.84
CA SER A 254 7.75 15.43 -16.18
C SER A 254 9.02 16.28 -16.30
N HIS A 255 9.10 17.40 -15.58
CA HIS A 255 10.21 18.37 -15.66
C HIS A 255 11.08 18.39 -14.40
N GLY A 256 10.55 18.00 -13.27
CA GLY A 256 11.18 18.11 -11.94
C GLY A 256 12.00 16.89 -11.53
N MET A 257 12.57 16.18 -12.49
CA MET A 257 13.40 14.98 -12.23
C MET A 257 14.84 15.30 -11.87
N THR A 258 15.10 16.51 -11.43
CA THR A 258 16.41 16.94 -10.91
C THR A 258 16.46 16.91 -9.40
#